data_060fe479123980b0a7d25ff943c2f850
#
_entry.id   060fe479123980b0a7d25ff943c2f850
#
_cell.length_a   1.000
_cell.length_b   1.000
_cell.length_c   1.000
_cell.angle_alpha   90.00
_cell.angle_beta   90.00
_cell.angle_gamma   90.00
#
_symmetry.space_group_name_H-M   'P 1'
#
loop_
_entity.id
_entity.type
_entity.pdbx_description
1 polymer ?
#
loop_
_entity_poly.entity_id
_entity_poly.type
_entity_poly.pdbx_seq_one_letter_code
_entity_poly.pdbx_strand_id
1 'polypeptide(L)'
;QSRQSFGINVLGTLIVEVEADNGQTGFAVSTAGEMGCFIVEKHLNRFIEGKCVSDIKLIHDQMLNATLYYAGSGGLVMNTISCVDLALWDLFGKVVGLPVYKLLGGAVRDEIQFYATGARPDLAQEMGFIGGKMPTHWGPHDGDAGIRKDVAMVADMREKCGPDFWLMLDCWMSQ
;
A
#
# COMPACT_ATOMS: atom_id res chain seq x y z
N GLN A 1 2.29 -24.27 9.40
CA GLN A 1 1.23 -23.29 9.65
C GLN A 1 0.80 -22.74 8.29
N SER A 2 -0.48 -22.90 7.93
CA SER A 2 -0.95 -22.42 6.65
C SER A 2 -0.87 -20.88 6.63
N ARG A 3 -0.43 -20.29 5.54
CA ARG A 3 -0.36 -18.84 5.35
C ARG A 3 -1.72 -18.12 5.42
N GLN A 4 -2.81 -18.86 5.50
CA GLN A 4 -4.16 -18.32 5.64
C GLN A 4 -4.38 -17.50 6.92
N SER A 5 -3.46 -17.60 7.90
CA SER A 5 -3.55 -16.83 9.15
C SER A 5 -2.83 -15.46 9.12
N PHE A 6 -2.09 -15.12 8.07
CA PHE A 6 -1.46 -13.81 7.94
C PHE A 6 -2.45 -12.84 7.28
N GLY A 7 -3.41 -12.38 8.07
CA GLY A 7 -4.25 -11.26 7.65
C GLY A 7 -3.44 -9.97 7.60
N ILE A 8 -3.59 -9.20 6.54
CA ILE A 8 -3.03 -7.85 6.42
C ILE A 8 -3.51 -6.94 7.56
N ASN A 9 -4.60 -7.30 8.22
CA ASN A 9 -5.28 -6.52 9.28
C ASN A 9 -4.90 -6.91 10.71
N VAL A 10 -3.79 -7.57 10.93
CA VAL A 10 -3.40 -7.99 12.29
C VAL A 10 -3.23 -6.81 13.25
N LEU A 11 -2.77 -5.65 12.75
CA LEU A 11 -2.60 -4.43 13.53
C LEU A 11 -3.82 -3.48 13.45
N GLY A 12 -4.77 -3.76 12.58
CA GLY A 12 -5.91 -2.91 12.30
C GLY A 12 -5.63 -1.82 11.26
N THR A 13 -6.62 -0.97 11.04
CA THR A 13 -6.55 0.14 10.09
C THR A 13 -6.28 1.45 10.83
N LEU A 14 -5.29 2.20 10.37
CA LEU A 14 -5.05 3.59 10.76
C LEU A 14 -5.67 4.49 9.69
N ILE A 15 -6.45 5.47 10.12
CA ILE A 15 -6.90 6.60 9.30
C ILE A 15 -6.29 7.86 9.90
N VAL A 16 -5.55 8.60 9.11
CA VAL A 16 -5.03 9.94 9.48
C VAL A 16 -5.84 10.96 8.72
N GLU A 17 -6.41 11.92 9.45
CA GLU A 17 -7.05 13.11 8.90
C GLU A 17 -6.28 14.34 9.38
N VAL A 18 -5.94 15.23 8.45
CA VAL A 18 -5.28 16.51 8.73
C VAL A 18 -6.21 17.63 8.26
N GLU A 19 -6.46 18.58 9.14
CA GLU A 19 -7.33 19.73 8.88
C GLU A 19 -6.50 21.02 8.80
N ALA A 20 -6.77 21.85 7.80
CA ALA A 20 -6.20 23.17 7.66
C ALA A 20 -7.11 24.23 8.32
N ASP A 21 -6.55 25.43 8.62
CA ASP A 21 -7.27 26.55 9.25
C ASP A 21 -8.52 27.00 8.50
N ASN A 22 -8.60 26.71 7.21
CA ASN A 22 -9.77 27.01 6.38
C ASN A 22 -10.86 25.92 6.40
N GLY A 23 -10.69 24.87 7.22
CA GLY A 23 -11.62 23.75 7.33
C GLY A 23 -11.50 22.68 6.25
N GLN A 24 -10.56 22.81 5.32
CA GLN A 24 -10.29 21.73 4.36
C GLN A 24 -9.54 20.59 5.04
N THR A 25 -9.92 19.34 4.71
CA THR A 25 -9.31 18.12 5.27
C THR A 25 -8.66 17.25 4.20
N GLY A 26 -7.53 16.68 4.53
CA GLY A 26 -6.89 15.61 3.77
C GLY A 26 -6.80 14.34 4.60
N PHE A 27 -6.89 13.18 3.97
CA PHE A 27 -6.84 11.91 4.70
C PHE A 27 -6.04 10.84 3.96
N ALA A 28 -5.57 9.88 4.75
CA ALA A 28 -4.95 8.67 4.23
C ALA A 28 -5.22 7.48 5.14
N VAL A 29 -5.01 6.29 4.59
CA VAL A 29 -5.26 5.01 5.27
C VAL A 29 -4.01 4.14 5.21
N SER A 30 -3.69 3.48 6.33
CA SER A 30 -2.62 2.48 6.38
C SER A 30 -2.98 1.29 7.30
N THR A 31 -2.08 0.31 7.36
CA THR A 31 -2.24 -0.90 8.17
C THR A 31 -1.56 -0.80 9.54
N ALA A 32 -1.17 0.40 9.98
CA ALA A 32 -0.46 0.61 11.26
C ALA A 32 -1.36 0.46 12.51
N GLY A 33 -2.68 0.48 12.32
CA GLY A 33 -3.67 0.24 13.38
C GLY A 33 -3.53 1.17 14.57
N GLU A 34 -3.91 0.69 15.75
CA GLU A 34 -3.89 1.45 17.01
C GLU A 34 -2.48 1.93 17.39
N MET A 35 -1.45 1.13 17.11
CA MET A 35 -0.07 1.56 17.36
C MET A 35 0.32 2.76 16.50
N GLY A 36 -0.17 2.84 15.27
CA GLY A 36 -0.01 4.02 14.42
C GLY A 36 -0.71 5.26 15.00
N CYS A 37 -1.92 5.11 15.56
CA CYS A 37 -2.60 6.21 16.25
C CYS A 37 -1.74 6.75 17.40
N PHE A 38 -1.20 5.87 18.23
CA PHE A 38 -0.30 6.27 19.33
C PHE A 38 0.93 7.04 18.83
N ILE A 39 1.56 6.58 17.74
CA ILE A 39 2.74 7.25 17.15
C ILE A 39 2.37 8.64 16.64
N VAL A 40 1.25 8.78 15.94
CA VAL A 40 0.77 10.09 15.45
C VAL A 40 0.53 11.03 16.62
N GLU A 41 -0.32 10.63 17.57
CA GLU A 41 -0.76 11.49 18.66
C GLU A 41 0.36 11.87 19.63
N LYS A 42 1.27 10.95 19.97
CA LYS A 42 2.29 11.16 20.99
C LYS A 42 3.63 11.67 20.44
N HIS A 43 3.85 11.53 19.13
CA HIS A 43 5.15 11.86 18.58
C HIS A 43 5.08 12.71 17.31
N LEU A 44 4.33 12.33 16.29
CA LEU A 44 4.38 12.99 14.98
C LEU A 44 3.61 14.32 14.94
N ASN A 45 2.52 14.43 15.69
CA ASN A 45 1.62 15.59 15.67
C ASN A 45 2.35 16.94 15.88
N ARG A 46 3.36 16.96 16.75
CA ARG A 46 4.20 18.15 17.02
C ARG A 46 4.96 18.71 15.80
N PHE A 47 5.12 17.91 14.75
CA PHE A 47 5.78 18.33 13.50
C PHE A 47 4.79 18.86 12.48
N ILE A 48 3.48 18.69 12.72
CA ILE A 48 2.41 19.00 11.79
C ILE A 48 1.65 20.25 12.25
N GLU A 49 1.29 20.31 13.53
CA GLU A 49 0.53 21.43 14.08
C GLU A 49 1.18 22.79 13.83
N GLY A 50 0.40 23.73 13.30
CA GLY A 50 0.85 25.09 13.01
C GLY A 50 1.83 25.20 11.85
N LYS A 51 1.98 24.17 11.03
CA LYS A 51 2.82 24.21 9.83
C LYS A 51 2.03 24.60 8.59
N CYS A 52 2.73 25.18 7.61
CA CYS A 52 2.13 25.41 6.32
C CYS A 52 1.95 24.08 5.58
N VAL A 53 0.76 23.85 5.00
CA VAL A 53 0.46 22.61 4.28
C VAL A 53 1.36 22.41 3.05
N SER A 54 1.96 23.46 2.50
CA SER A 54 2.92 23.34 1.39
C SER A 54 4.29 22.80 1.80
N ASP A 55 4.61 22.78 3.10
CA ASP A 55 5.92 22.39 3.61
C ASP A 55 6.05 20.87 3.82
N ILE A 56 5.34 20.08 3.01
CA ILE A 56 5.26 18.61 3.16
C ILE A 56 6.64 17.98 3.27
N LYS A 57 7.58 18.37 2.41
CA LYS A 57 8.93 17.80 2.43
C LYS A 57 9.68 18.12 3.73
N LEU A 58 9.55 19.33 4.25
CA LEU A 58 10.14 19.71 5.54
C LEU A 58 9.53 18.92 6.68
N ILE A 59 8.18 18.79 6.70
CA ILE A 59 7.46 18.03 7.71
C ILE A 59 7.89 16.56 7.67
N HIS A 60 7.95 15.96 6.48
CA HIS A 60 8.42 14.59 6.30
C HIS A 60 9.85 14.40 6.83
N ASP A 61 10.80 15.28 6.47
CA ASP A 61 12.18 15.20 6.92
C ASP A 61 12.29 15.34 8.44
N GLN A 62 11.48 16.19 9.06
CA GLN A 62 11.44 16.34 10.51
C GLN A 62 10.93 15.07 11.20
N MET A 63 9.84 14.50 10.73
CA MET A 63 9.29 13.23 11.25
C MET A 63 10.30 12.09 11.10
N LEU A 64 10.91 11.96 9.92
CA LEU A 64 11.90 10.91 9.64
C LEU A 64 13.14 11.05 10.55
N ASN A 65 13.76 12.22 10.59
CA ASN A 65 14.98 12.44 11.37
C ASN A 65 14.74 12.27 12.87
N ALA A 66 13.57 12.62 13.38
CA ALA A 66 13.24 12.45 14.79
C ALA A 66 13.07 10.99 15.22
N THR A 67 12.85 10.08 14.27
CA THR A 67 12.60 8.65 14.53
C THR A 67 13.70 7.73 14.04
N LEU A 68 14.48 8.16 13.06
CA LEU A 68 15.42 7.32 12.32
C LEU A 68 16.43 6.61 13.24
N TYR A 69 16.97 7.31 14.22
CA TYR A 69 18.01 6.78 15.10
C TYR A 69 17.52 5.60 15.96
N TYR A 70 16.27 5.69 16.47
CA TYR A 70 15.73 4.69 17.39
C TYR A 70 14.84 3.65 16.72
N ALA A 71 14.15 4.03 15.64
CA ALA A 71 13.15 3.21 14.99
C ALA A 71 13.59 2.69 13.60
N GLY A 72 14.71 3.20 13.07
CA GLY A 72 15.16 2.86 11.72
C GLY A 72 14.29 3.45 10.62
N SER A 73 14.54 3.03 9.38
CA SER A 73 13.89 3.52 8.16
C SER A 73 12.81 2.59 7.63
N GLY A 74 12.22 1.75 8.46
CA GLY A 74 11.22 0.76 8.05
C GLY A 74 10.17 0.46 9.11
N GLY A 75 9.37 -0.57 8.85
CA GLY A 75 8.38 -1.09 9.78
C GLY A 75 7.26 -0.12 10.11
N LEU A 76 6.73 -0.28 11.32
CA LEU A 76 5.52 0.40 11.78
C LEU A 76 5.65 1.94 11.78
N VAL A 77 6.79 2.46 12.24
CA VAL A 77 7.01 3.91 12.32
C VAL A 77 7.02 4.53 10.94
N MET A 78 7.73 3.93 9.99
CA MET A 78 7.77 4.43 8.62
C MET A 78 6.41 4.30 7.91
N ASN A 79 5.68 3.23 8.16
CA ASN A 79 4.30 3.08 7.68
C ASN A 79 3.39 4.20 8.20
N THR A 80 3.55 4.57 9.48
CA THR A 80 2.77 5.67 10.08
C THR A 80 3.18 7.04 9.51
N ILE A 81 4.48 7.32 9.36
CA ILE A 81 4.98 8.55 8.72
C ILE A 81 4.44 8.67 7.30
N SER A 82 4.48 7.57 6.52
CA SER A 82 3.93 7.55 5.17
C SER A 82 2.44 7.84 5.12
N CYS A 83 1.66 7.37 6.10
CA CYS A 83 0.24 7.68 6.19
C CYS A 83 -0.01 9.18 6.43
N VAL A 84 0.78 9.80 7.33
CA VAL A 84 0.71 11.26 7.56
C VAL A 84 1.10 12.02 6.29
N ASP A 85 2.19 11.64 5.63
CA ASP A 85 2.67 12.27 4.40
C ASP A 85 1.60 12.23 3.29
N LEU A 86 0.95 11.09 3.09
CA LEU A 86 -0.15 10.94 2.13
C LEU A 86 -1.34 11.85 2.48
N ALA A 87 -1.71 11.97 3.76
CA ALA A 87 -2.79 12.87 4.19
C ALA A 87 -2.44 14.34 3.93
N LEU A 88 -1.17 14.74 4.11
CA LEU A 88 -0.69 16.08 3.79
C LEU A 88 -0.73 16.36 2.28
N TRP A 89 -0.34 15.41 1.43
CA TRP A 89 -0.46 15.54 -0.03
C TRP A 89 -1.91 15.66 -0.49
N ASP A 90 -2.83 14.88 0.10
CA ASP A 90 -4.26 14.99 -0.20
C ASP A 90 -4.80 16.36 0.20
N LEU A 91 -4.47 16.84 1.40
CA LEU A 91 -4.85 18.17 1.86
C LEU A 91 -4.30 19.26 0.94
N PHE A 92 -3.01 19.22 0.61
CA PHE A 92 -2.39 20.22 -0.26
C PHE A 92 -3.02 20.25 -1.64
N GLY A 93 -3.30 19.08 -2.23
CA GLY A 93 -4.02 18.98 -3.50
C GLY A 93 -5.38 19.68 -3.46
N LYS A 94 -6.14 19.47 -2.38
CA LYS A 94 -7.45 20.11 -2.17
C LYS A 94 -7.32 21.62 -1.98
N VAL A 95 -6.34 22.07 -1.19
CA VAL A 95 -6.10 23.50 -0.94
C VAL A 95 -5.77 24.26 -2.23
N VAL A 96 -4.95 23.68 -3.11
CA VAL A 96 -4.58 24.33 -4.39
C VAL A 96 -5.48 23.96 -5.56
N GLY A 97 -6.46 23.07 -5.37
CA GLY A 97 -7.40 22.65 -6.40
C GLY A 97 -6.78 21.78 -7.50
N LEU A 98 -5.70 21.05 -7.19
CA LEU A 98 -5.01 20.21 -8.16
C LEU A 98 -4.92 18.76 -7.65
N PRO A 99 -5.07 17.76 -8.54
CA PRO A 99 -4.81 16.38 -8.18
C PRO A 99 -3.32 16.15 -7.88
N VAL A 100 -3.03 15.26 -6.95
CA VAL A 100 -1.66 15.03 -6.44
C VAL A 100 -0.66 14.73 -7.56
N TYR A 101 -1.05 13.98 -8.59
CA TYR A 101 -0.12 13.68 -9.71
C TYR A 101 0.34 14.96 -10.45
N LYS A 102 -0.46 16.01 -10.49
CA LYS A 102 -0.06 17.31 -11.06
C LYS A 102 0.98 18.01 -10.18
N LEU A 103 0.85 17.90 -8.86
CA LEU A 103 1.80 18.45 -7.90
C LEU A 103 3.15 17.71 -7.97
N LEU A 104 3.14 16.44 -8.35
CA LEU A 104 4.31 15.59 -8.52
C LEU A 104 4.97 15.71 -9.91
N GLY A 105 4.53 16.65 -10.76
CA GLY A 105 5.15 16.88 -12.07
C GLY A 105 4.31 16.51 -13.29
N GLY A 106 3.10 15.99 -13.07
CA GLY A 106 2.14 15.67 -14.14
C GLY A 106 2.17 14.23 -14.61
N ALA A 107 1.29 13.90 -15.53
CA ALA A 107 1.17 12.56 -16.09
C ALA A 107 2.22 12.34 -17.20
N VAL A 108 2.86 11.19 -17.16
CA VAL A 108 3.74 10.70 -18.23
C VAL A 108 3.00 9.74 -19.16
N ARG A 109 1.78 9.36 -18.82
CA ARG A 109 0.86 8.49 -19.59
C ARG A 109 -0.56 8.96 -19.35
N ASP A 110 -1.41 8.90 -20.37
CA ASP A 110 -2.82 9.25 -20.28
C ASP A 110 -3.65 8.08 -19.74
N GLU A 111 -3.20 6.86 -20.01
CA GLU A 111 -3.86 5.63 -19.56
C GLU A 111 -2.86 4.66 -18.91
N ILE A 112 -3.34 3.94 -17.90
CA ILE A 112 -2.57 2.90 -17.20
C ILE A 112 -3.35 1.59 -17.31
N GLN A 113 -2.65 0.54 -17.76
CA GLN A 113 -3.20 -0.81 -17.79
C GLN A 113 -3.19 -1.42 -16.38
N PHE A 114 -4.27 -2.11 -16.03
CA PHE A 114 -4.43 -2.75 -14.72
C PHE A 114 -4.46 -4.26 -14.83
N TYR A 115 -3.88 -4.92 -13.84
CA TYR A 115 -4.15 -6.32 -13.54
C TYR A 115 -4.92 -6.42 -12.22
N ALA A 116 -5.67 -7.51 -12.04
CA ALA A 116 -6.35 -7.76 -10.78
C ALA A 116 -5.55 -8.73 -9.89
N THR A 117 -5.56 -8.48 -8.57
CA THR A 117 -5.00 -9.42 -7.58
C THR A 117 -6.13 -10.21 -6.93
N GLY A 118 -6.03 -11.53 -6.98
CA GLY A 118 -7.02 -12.42 -6.35
C GLY A 118 -6.84 -13.86 -6.81
N ALA A 119 -7.65 -14.77 -6.22
CA ALA A 119 -7.56 -16.20 -6.52
C ALA A 119 -8.17 -16.60 -7.88
N ARG A 120 -8.76 -15.66 -8.62
CA ARG A 120 -9.55 -15.91 -9.83
C ARG A 120 -9.11 -15.01 -11.00
N PRO A 121 -7.92 -15.25 -11.59
CA PRO A 121 -7.47 -14.57 -12.81
C PRO A 121 -8.42 -14.69 -14.00
N ASP A 122 -9.15 -15.80 -14.11
CA ASP A 122 -10.16 -16.03 -15.12
C ASP A 122 -11.29 -14.97 -15.06
N LEU A 123 -11.77 -14.63 -13.88
CA LEU A 123 -12.75 -13.55 -13.71
C LEU A 123 -12.13 -12.15 -14.02
N ALA A 124 -10.87 -11.96 -13.69
CA ALA A 124 -10.16 -10.72 -14.06
C ALA A 124 -10.11 -10.53 -15.59
N GLN A 125 -9.90 -11.61 -16.34
CA GLN A 125 -9.94 -11.60 -17.79
C GLN A 125 -11.34 -11.23 -18.33
N GLU A 126 -12.40 -11.83 -17.77
CA GLU A 126 -13.79 -11.50 -18.13
C GLU A 126 -14.12 -10.02 -17.87
N MET A 127 -13.52 -9.42 -16.83
CA MET A 127 -13.68 -8.00 -16.48
C MET A 127 -12.83 -7.05 -17.34
N GLY A 128 -12.01 -7.58 -18.27
CA GLY A 128 -11.19 -6.77 -19.17
C GLY A 128 -9.83 -6.32 -18.61
N PHE A 129 -9.35 -6.89 -17.50
CA PHE A 129 -7.98 -6.66 -17.04
C PHE A 129 -6.96 -7.34 -17.97
N ILE A 130 -5.76 -6.78 -18.05
CA ILE A 130 -4.70 -7.34 -18.90
C ILE A 130 -4.01 -8.56 -18.28
N GLY A 131 -4.21 -8.81 -17.00
CA GLY A 131 -3.61 -9.91 -16.28
C GLY A 131 -4.27 -10.15 -14.93
N GLY A 132 -3.94 -11.28 -14.32
CA GLY A 132 -4.38 -11.66 -12.98
C GLY A 132 -3.20 -12.15 -12.14
N LYS A 133 -3.09 -11.66 -10.90
CA LYS A 133 -2.08 -12.10 -9.94
C LYS A 133 -2.74 -12.94 -8.86
N MET A 134 -2.26 -14.17 -8.67
CA MET A 134 -2.73 -15.08 -7.64
C MET A 134 -1.62 -15.38 -6.63
N PRO A 135 -1.96 -15.58 -5.34
CA PRO A 135 -0.98 -15.95 -4.33
C PRO A 135 -0.57 -17.43 -4.48
N THR A 136 0.70 -17.73 -4.21
CA THR A 136 1.11 -19.11 -3.93
C THR A 136 0.58 -19.52 -2.57
N HIS A 137 0.10 -20.76 -2.46
CA HIS A 137 -0.45 -21.29 -1.20
C HIS A 137 0.55 -22.13 -0.42
N TRP A 138 1.57 -22.65 -1.10
CA TRP A 138 2.61 -23.51 -0.52
C TRP A 138 3.95 -22.81 -0.57
N GLY A 139 4.83 -23.15 0.37
CA GLY A 139 6.15 -22.55 0.50
C GLY A 139 7.24 -23.60 0.68
N PRO A 140 8.49 -23.16 0.92
CA PRO A 140 9.64 -24.08 1.03
C PRO A 140 9.47 -25.21 2.06
N HIS A 141 8.69 -24.97 3.13
CA HIS A 141 8.42 -25.98 4.17
C HIS A 141 7.47 -27.09 3.72
N ASP A 142 6.73 -26.90 2.61
CA ASP A 142 5.86 -27.91 2.02
C ASP A 142 6.60 -28.85 1.05
N GLY A 143 7.88 -28.54 0.76
CA GLY A 143 8.76 -29.31 -0.11
C GLY A 143 8.18 -29.54 -1.52
N ASP A 144 8.65 -30.60 -2.18
CA ASP A 144 8.22 -30.95 -3.53
C ASP A 144 6.71 -31.17 -3.70
N ALA A 145 6.03 -31.59 -2.63
CA ALA A 145 4.57 -31.76 -2.67
C ALA A 145 3.84 -30.42 -2.79
N GLY A 146 4.33 -29.38 -2.13
CA GLY A 146 3.85 -28.01 -2.25
C GLY A 146 4.08 -27.46 -3.65
N ILE A 147 5.29 -27.60 -4.17
CA ILE A 147 5.65 -27.16 -5.52
C ILE A 147 4.72 -27.77 -6.56
N ARG A 148 4.49 -29.10 -6.50
CA ARG A 148 3.56 -29.78 -7.43
C ARG A 148 2.15 -29.22 -7.39
N LYS A 149 1.66 -28.81 -6.21
CA LYS A 149 0.34 -28.21 -6.05
C LYS A 149 0.27 -26.78 -6.63
N ASP A 150 1.31 -25.96 -6.41
CA ASP A 150 1.39 -24.62 -7.01
C ASP A 150 1.45 -24.73 -8.54
N VAL A 151 2.24 -25.66 -9.07
CA VAL A 151 2.31 -25.92 -10.52
C VAL A 151 0.94 -26.34 -11.08
N ALA A 152 0.24 -27.25 -10.41
CA ALA A 152 -1.09 -27.69 -10.83
C ALA A 152 -2.11 -26.52 -10.81
N MET A 153 -2.06 -25.68 -9.80
CA MET A 153 -2.91 -24.47 -9.69
C MET A 153 -2.67 -23.51 -10.86
N VAL A 154 -1.39 -23.26 -11.20
CA VAL A 154 -1.03 -22.39 -12.32
C VAL A 154 -1.45 -22.99 -13.65
N ALA A 155 -1.27 -24.31 -13.84
CA ALA A 155 -1.68 -25.02 -15.04
C ALA A 155 -3.20 -24.95 -15.28
N ASP A 156 -4.01 -25.20 -14.23
CA ASP A 156 -5.45 -25.07 -14.28
C ASP A 156 -5.88 -23.63 -14.66
N MET A 157 -5.24 -22.63 -14.09
CA MET A 157 -5.56 -21.24 -14.41
C MET A 157 -5.11 -20.86 -15.83
N ARG A 158 -3.97 -21.38 -16.28
CA ARG A 158 -3.51 -21.18 -17.66
C ARG A 158 -4.45 -21.82 -18.68
N GLU A 159 -5.02 -23.00 -18.36
CA GLU A 159 -6.03 -23.63 -19.20
C GLU A 159 -7.30 -22.77 -19.33
N LYS A 160 -7.75 -22.18 -18.22
CA LYS A 160 -8.93 -21.32 -18.19
C LYS A 160 -8.74 -19.98 -18.92
N CYS A 161 -7.60 -19.34 -18.73
CA CYS A 161 -7.32 -18.01 -19.28
C CYS A 161 -6.74 -18.03 -20.70
N GLY A 162 -6.33 -19.18 -21.22
CA GLY A 162 -5.64 -19.29 -22.51
C GLY A 162 -4.17 -18.86 -22.45
N PRO A 163 -3.43 -18.96 -23.58
CA PRO A 163 -1.98 -18.77 -23.58
C PRO A 163 -1.51 -17.33 -23.38
N ASP A 164 -2.31 -16.35 -23.80
CA ASP A 164 -1.86 -14.96 -23.92
C ASP A 164 -2.17 -14.08 -22.70
N PHE A 165 -3.08 -14.52 -21.84
CA PHE A 165 -3.43 -13.76 -20.63
C PHE A 165 -2.29 -13.75 -19.61
N TRP A 166 -1.94 -12.59 -19.06
CA TRP A 166 -0.84 -12.47 -18.12
C TRP A 166 -1.21 -13.06 -16.75
N LEU A 167 -0.58 -14.19 -16.41
CA LEU A 167 -0.66 -14.80 -15.09
C LEU A 167 0.58 -14.45 -14.29
N MET A 168 0.37 -13.92 -13.11
CA MET A 168 1.41 -13.54 -12.16
C MET A 168 1.22 -14.28 -10.85
N LEU A 169 2.34 -14.56 -10.16
CA LEU A 169 2.36 -15.20 -8.86
C LEU A 169 2.90 -14.25 -7.81
N ASP A 170 2.24 -14.18 -6.67
CA ASP A 170 2.73 -13.51 -5.48
C ASP A 170 3.26 -14.56 -4.50
N CYS A 171 4.57 -14.58 -4.35
CA CYS A 171 5.26 -15.58 -3.52
C CYS A 171 5.46 -15.14 -2.07
N TRP A 172 4.95 -13.99 -1.66
CA TRP A 172 5.00 -13.51 -0.27
C TRP A 172 6.40 -13.49 0.35
N MET A 173 7.43 -13.22 -0.40
CA MET A 173 8.83 -13.26 0.06
C MET A 173 9.30 -14.63 0.57
N SER A 174 8.72 -15.70 0.08
CA SER A 174 8.96 -17.08 0.57
C SER A 174 9.77 -17.95 -0.37
N GLN A 175 10.41 -17.35 -1.34
CA GLN A 175 11.30 -18.05 -2.28
C GLN A 175 12.68 -17.41 -2.28
#